data_e7e6bbc7ebca456000e6a4dc3ac939bc
#
_entry.id   e7e6bbc7ebca456000e6a4dc3ac939bc
#
_cell.length_a   1.000
_cell.length_b   1.000
_cell.length_c   1.000
_cell.angle_alpha   90.00
_cell.angle_beta   90.00
_cell.angle_gamma   90.00
#
_symmetry.space_group_name_H-M   'P 1'
#
loop_
_entity.id
_entity.type
_entity.pdbx_description
1 polymer ?
#
loop_
_entity_poly.entity_id
_entity_poly.type
_entity_poly.pdbx_seq_one_letter_code
_entity_poly.pdbx_strand_id
1 'polypeptide(L)'
;YPLWLLKLSLATHRLSCAIRVGNAYSQVVQATRGITAGSGFATTEMRLAVLTPLDDAHRAHPTVVPTAFVDDIACELAATTTLLLTHLVGFVLMVCNALEEAGNEISRKKSICSASCARVGRDLQKALNKFEIKFQPRVKSLGTGLAAGAARNVSVLKKRLCDFRARLSRFAMLSRARVDTAKLLRTGGIQAM
;
A
#
# COMPACT_ATOMS: atom_id res chain seq x y z
N TYR A 1 -14.09 15.34 11.43
CA TYR A 1 -14.24 15.81 10.04
C TYR A 1 -15.68 16.28 9.84
N PRO A 2 -15.93 17.53 9.37
CA PRO A 2 -17.28 18.04 9.20
C PRO A 2 -18.04 17.26 8.11
N LEU A 3 -19.23 16.78 8.44
CA LEU A 3 -20.05 15.94 7.55
C LEU A 3 -20.39 16.61 6.21
N TRP A 4 -20.62 17.93 6.22
CA TRP A 4 -20.90 18.69 5.00
C TRP A 4 -19.72 18.71 4.04
N LEU A 5 -18.49 18.76 4.57
CA LEU A 5 -17.26 18.75 3.76
C LEU A 5 -17.03 17.37 3.14
N LEU A 6 -17.32 16.30 3.89
CA LEU A 6 -17.30 14.93 3.36
C LEU A 6 -18.33 14.76 2.23
N LYS A 7 -19.57 15.22 2.44
CA LYS A 7 -20.61 15.18 1.40
C LYS A 7 -20.22 15.94 0.15
N LEU A 8 -19.59 17.12 0.30
CA LEU A 8 -19.08 17.92 -0.81
C LEU A 8 -17.97 17.18 -1.57
N SER A 9 -17.01 16.60 -0.83
CA SER A 9 -15.93 15.82 -1.42
C SER A 9 -16.45 14.62 -2.20
N LEU A 10 -17.35 13.84 -1.62
CA LEU A 10 -17.98 12.70 -2.30
C LEU A 10 -18.80 13.12 -3.54
N ALA A 11 -19.44 14.29 -3.50
CA ALA A 11 -20.14 14.82 -4.66
C ALA A 11 -19.20 15.16 -5.81
N THR A 12 -17.98 15.63 -5.52
CA THR A 12 -16.98 15.95 -6.57
C THR A 12 -16.53 14.72 -7.35
N HIS A 13 -16.52 13.52 -6.74
CA HIS A 13 -16.17 12.27 -7.43
C HIS A 13 -17.20 11.85 -8.49
N ARG A 14 -18.41 12.38 -8.42
CA ARG A 14 -19.49 12.14 -9.39
C ARG A 14 -19.50 13.13 -10.56
N LEU A 15 -18.65 14.15 -10.49
CA LEU A 15 -18.57 15.13 -11.57
C LEU A 15 -17.87 14.52 -12.78
N SER A 16 -18.39 14.84 -13.93
CA SER A 16 -17.74 14.52 -15.20
C SER A 16 -16.46 15.34 -15.35
N CYS A 17 -15.39 14.73 -15.81
CA CYS A 17 -14.11 15.40 -16.02
C CYS A 17 -13.54 15.09 -17.41
N ALA A 18 -12.74 16.02 -17.92
CA ALA A 18 -11.96 15.84 -19.13
C ALA A 18 -10.48 16.06 -18.82
N ILE A 19 -9.62 15.24 -19.42
CA ILE A 19 -8.17 15.41 -19.31
C ILE A 19 -7.74 16.46 -20.33
N ARG A 20 -6.97 17.46 -19.89
CA ARG A 20 -6.40 18.50 -20.76
C ARG A 20 -4.89 18.30 -20.90
N VAL A 21 -4.41 18.30 -22.14
CA VAL A 21 -2.98 18.30 -22.45
C VAL A 21 -2.73 19.43 -23.46
N GLY A 22 -2.13 20.52 -23.01
CA GLY A 22 -2.00 21.74 -23.83
C GLY A 22 -3.38 22.31 -24.20
N ASN A 23 -3.67 22.39 -25.49
CA ASN A 23 -4.95 22.86 -26.03
C ASN A 23 -5.90 21.73 -26.45
N ALA A 24 -5.50 20.49 -26.26
CA ALA A 24 -6.33 19.31 -26.55
C ALA A 24 -7.08 18.86 -25.30
N TYR A 25 -8.34 18.48 -25.47
CA TYR A 25 -9.18 17.90 -24.41
C TYR A 25 -9.60 16.49 -24.81
N SER A 26 -9.62 15.58 -23.84
CA SER A 26 -10.20 14.25 -24.01
C SER A 26 -11.73 14.34 -24.13
N GLN A 27 -12.34 13.22 -24.50
CA GLN A 27 -13.77 13.04 -24.25
C GLN A 27 -14.05 13.15 -22.75
N VAL A 28 -15.27 13.57 -22.42
CA VAL A 28 -15.73 13.66 -21.02
C VAL A 28 -15.84 12.24 -20.45
N VAL A 29 -15.21 12.02 -19.32
CA VAL A 29 -15.22 10.75 -18.59
C VAL A 29 -15.93 10.97 -17.27
N GLN A 30 -16.85 10.08 -16.94
CA GLN A 30 -17.46 10.02 -15.61
C GLN A 30 -16.90 8.83 -14.86
N ALA A 31 -16.24 9.10 -13.71
CA ALA A 31 -15.76 8.06 -12.85
C ALA A 31 -16.94 7.35 -12.18
N THR A 32 -16.98 6.03 -12.30
CA THR A 32 -18.03 5.19 -11.68
C THR A 32 -17.55 4.52 -10.40
N ARG A 33 -16.24 4.45 -10.18
CA ARG A 33 -15.59 3.81 -9.02
C ARG A 33 -14.31 4.55 -8.63
N GLY A 34 -13.95 4.40 -7.36
CA GLY A 34 -12.71 4.91 -6.81
C GLY A 34 -12.75 6.36 -6.36
N ILE A 35 -11.66 6.80 -5.78
CA ILE A 35 -11.45 8.17 -5.30
C ILE A 35 -10.64 8.92 -6.36
N THR A 36 -11.05 10.14 -6.69
CA THR A 36 -10.35 10.95 -7.70
C THR A 36 -8.90 11.21 -7.28
N ALA A 37 -7.96 10.81 -8.14
CA ALA A 37 -6.55 11.07 -7.92
C ALA A 37 -6.29 12.59 -7.79
N GLY A 38 -5.56 12.98 -6.74
CA GLY A 38 -5.30 14.39 -6.44
C GLY A 38 -6.36 15.08 -5.57
N SER A 39 -7.43 14.37 -5.14
CA SER A 39 -8.33 14.90 -4.12
C SER A 39 -7.55 15.15 -2.82
N GLY A 40 -7.67 16.37 -2.26
CA GLY A 40 -7.08 16.70 -0.95
C GLY A 40 -7.65 15.86 0.21
N PHE A 41 -8.75 15.16 0.00
CA PHE A 41 -9.45 14.35 1.00
C PHE A 41 -9.32 12.85 0.77
N ALA A 42 -8.69 12.41 -0.33
CA ALA A 42 -8.57 11.01 -0.73
C ALA A 42 -8.10 10.09 0.40
N THR A 43 -7.09 10.50 1.16
CA THR A 43 -6.58 9.73 2.31
C THR A 43 -7.61 9.59 3.42
N THR A 44 -8.38 10.63 3.70
CA THR A 44 -9.43 10.62 4.74
C THR A 44 -10.60 9.73 4.30
N GLU A 45 -11.01 9.85 3.05
CA GLU A 45 -12.07 9.04 2.47
C GLU A 45 -11.71 7.56 2.46
N MET A 46 -10.47 7.23 2.07
CA MET A 46 -9.98 5.86 2.11
C MET A 46 -9.92 5.30 3.54
N ARG A 47 -9.48 6.10 4.51
CA ARG A 47 -9.50 5.70 5.93
C ARG A 47 -10.91 5.39 6.40
N LEU A 48 -11.90 6.20 6.03
CA LEU A 48 -13.30 5.93 6.40
C LEU A 48 -13.82 4.64 5.77
N ALA A 49 -13.44 4.35 4.54
CA ALA A 49 -13.84 3.12 3.85
C ALA A 49 -13.26 1.86 4.49
N VAL A 50 -12.02 1.91 5.00
CA VAL A 50 -11.34 0.73 5.57
C VAL A 50 -11.52 0.59 7.08
N LEU A 51 -11.93 1.64 7.80
CA LEU A 51 -11.98 1.65 9.27
C LEU A 51 -12.93 0.58 9.82
N THR A 52 -14.18 0.57 9.36
CA THR A 52 -15.18 -0.40 9.83
C THR A 52 -14.77 -1.85 9.57
N PRO A 53 -14.35 -2.25 8.35
CA PRO A 53 -13.81 -3.59 8.09
C PRO A 53 -12.66 -3.99 9.01
N LEU A 54 -11.74 -3.07 9.30
CA LEU A 54 -10.60 -3.34 10.19
C LEU A 54 -11.03 -3.49 11.65
N ASP A 55 -11.91 -2.63 12.14
CA ASP A 55 -12.42 -2.67 13.51
C ASP A 55 -13.22 -3.95 13.77
N ASP A 56 -14.08 -4.35 12.85
CA ASP A 56 -14.88 -5.57 12.99
C ASP A 56 -13.99 -6.82 12.97
N ALA A 57 -13.02 -6.88 12.05
CA ALA A 57 -12.05 -7.96 12.02
C ALA A 57 -11.17 -8.00 13.27
N HIS A 58 -10.77 -6.82 13.81
CA HIS A 58 -9.96 -6.76 15.02
C HIS A 58 -10.75 -7.19 16.27
N ARG A 59 -12.05 -6.87 16.37
CA ARG A 59 -12.90 -7.39 17.44
C ARG A 59 -13.02 -8.92 17.42
N ALA A 60 -13.10 -9.52 16.22
CA ALA A 60 -13.14 -10.98 16.07
C ALA A 60 -11.79 -11.66 16.31
N HIS A 61 -10.70 -10.96 15.98
CA HIS A 61 -9.33 -11.48 16.06
C HIS A 61 -8.38 -10.48 16.73
N PRO A 62 -8.53 -10.21 18.04
CA PRO A 62 -7.83 -9.13 18.74
C PRO A 62 -6.32 -9.32 18.87
N THR A 63 -5.81 -10.53 18.62
CA THR A 63 -4.38 -10.84 18.62
C THR A 63 -3.65 -10.41 17.34
N VAL A 64 -4.38 -10.10 16.28
CA VAL A 64 -3.80 -9.61 15.02
C VAL A 64 -3.57 -8.11 15.13
N VAL A 65 -2.39 -7.65 14.75
CA VAL A 65 -2.04 -6.22 14.72
C VAL A 65 -2.19 -5.71 13.29
N PRO A 66 -3.24 -4.96 12.97
CA PRO A 66 -3.40 -4.33 11.68
C PRO A 66 -2.65 -3.00 11.62
N THR A 67 -2.06 -2.70 10.48
CA THR A 67 -1.48 -1.41 10.15
C THR A 67 -2.02 -0.97 8.80
N ALA A 68 -2.62 0.22 8.73
CA ALA A 68 -3.14 0.78 7.49
C ALA A 68 -2.39 2.05 7.13
N PHE A 69 -1.92 2.14 5.90
CA PHE A 69 -1.31 3.34 5.33
C PHE A 69 -1.96 3.66 3.99
N VAL A 70 -2.91 4.57 4.02
CA VAL A 70 -3.79 4.95 2.90
C VAL A 70 -4.57 3.73 2.39
N ASP A 71 -4.13 3.11 1.30
CA ASP A 71 -4.69 1.91 0.65
C ASP A 71 -3.91 0.62 0.95
N ASP A 72 -2.72 0.74 1.51
CA ASP A 72 -1.91 -0.41 1.92
C ASP A 72 -2.29 -0.88 3.33
N ILE A 73 -2.74 -2.13 3.45
CA ILE A 73 -3.07 -2.77 4.73
C ILE A 73 -2.07 -3.89 4.98
N ALA A 74 -1.42 -3.86 6.14
CA ALA A 74 -0.56 -4.92 6.63
C ALA A 74 -1.14 -5.52 7.92
N CYS A 75 -1.02 -6.83 8.08
CA CYS A 75 -1.50 -7.55 9.26
C CYS A 75 -0.37 -8.42 9.79
N GLU A 76 -0.10 -8.32 11.08
CA GLU A 76 0.99 -9.04 11.74
C GLU A 76 0.46 -9.86 12.92
N LEU A 77 1.01 -11.05 13.09
CA LEU A 77 0.72 -11.91 14.23
C LEU A 77 1.95 -12.74 14.59
N ALA A 78 2.33 -12.71 15.86
CA ALA A 78 3.32 -13.59 16.45
C ALA A 78 2.62 -14.62 17.36
N ALA A 79 2.50 -15.87 16.88
CA ALA A 79 1.77 -16.92 17.58
C ALA A 79 2.24 -18.33 17.14
N THR A 80 1.70 -19.35 17.78
CA THR A 80 1.85 -20.75 17.29
C THR A 80 1.21 -20.91 15.91
N THR A 81 1.65 -21.89 15.14
CA THR A 81 1.14 -22.11 13.77
C THR A 81 -0.38 -22.23 13.71
N THR A 82 -0.98 -22.97 14.66
CA THR A 82 -2.44 -23.16 14.72
C THR A 82 -3.16 -21.83 14.94
N LEU A 83 -2.77 -21.05 15.95
CA LEU A 83 -3.37 -19.75 16.24
C LEU A 83 -3.14 -18.77 15.10
N LEU A 84 -1.97 -18.81 14.47
CA LEU A 84 -1.66 -17.96 13.31
C LEU A 84 -2.60 -18.27 12.14
N LEU A 85 -2.80 -19.55 11.80
CA LEU A 85 -3.71 -19.92 10.72
C LEU A 85 -5.17 -19.57 11.06
N THR A 86 -5.59 -19.74 12.31
CA THR A 86 -6.97 -19.40 12.71
C THR A 86 -7.20 -17.90 12.73
N HIS A 87 -6.37 -17.13 13.43
CA HIS A 87 -6.64 -15.71 13.66
C HIS A 87 -6.19 -14.83 12.50
N LEU A 88 -4.97 -15.01 11.97
CA LEU A 88 -4.49 -14.17 10.88
C LEU A 88 -5.29 -14.41 9.58
N VAL A 89 -5.55 -15.68 9.26
CA VAL A 89 -6.35 -16.02 8.08
C VAL A 89 -7.78 -15.51 8.24
N GLY A 90 -8.42 -15.75 9.40
CA GLY A 90 -9.75 -15.26 9.69
C GLY A 90 -9.85 -13.75 9.55
N PHE A 91 -8.91 -13.01 10.14
CA PHE A 91 -8.82 -11.54 10.02
C PHE A 91 -8.73 -11.08 8.55
N VAL A 92 -7.77 -11.63 7.80
CA VAL A 92 -7.54 -11.24 6.41
C VAL A 92 -8.76 -11.53 5.55
N LEU A 93 -9.40 -12.71 5.72
CA LEU A 93 -10.61 -13.07 4.97
C LEU A 93 -11.77 -12.12 5.28
N MET A 94 -11.98 -11.76 6.57
CA MET A 94 -13.02 -10.81 6.96
C MET A 94 -12.80 -9.45 6.31
N VAL A 95 -11.59 -8.88 6.42
CA VAL A 95 -11.26 -7.57 5.83
C VAL A 95 -11.42 -7.60 4.31
N CYS A 96 -10.86 -8.61 3.64
CA CYS A 96 -10.93 -8.70 2.19
C CYS A 96 -12.36 -8.87 1.68
N ASN A 97 -13.18 -9.71 2.32
CA ASN A 97 -14.59 -9.88 1.95
C ASN A 97 -15.37 -8.56 2.14
N ALA A 98 -15.24 -7.91 3.29
CA ALA A 98 -15.93 -6.65 3.56
C ALA A 98 -15.53 -5.53 2.58
N LEU A 99 -14.25 -5.46 2.20
CA LEU A 99 -13.79 -4.50 1.20
C LEU A 99 -14.35 -4.81 -0.21
N GLU A 100 -14.40 -6.09 -0.61
CA GLU A 100 -15.03 -6.48 -1.90
C GLU A 100 -16.53 -6.20 -1.90
N GLU A 101 -17.26 -6.49 -0.80
CA GLU A 101 -18.68 -6.16 -0.64
C GLU A 101 -18.93 -4.64 -0.70
N ALA A 102 -18.00 -3.84 -0.19
CA ALA A 102 -18.04 -2.38 -0.32
C ALA A 102 -17.64 -1.88 -1.73
N GLY A 103 -17.37 -2.77 -2.68
CA GLY A 103 -17.03 -2.43 -4.07
C GLY A 103 -15.56 -2.08 -4.29
N ASN A 104 -14.68 -2.32 -3.32
CA ASN A 104 -13.24 -2.14 -3.48
C ASN A 104 -12.62 -3.37 -4.15
N GLU A 105 -11.59 -3.17 -4.96
CA GLU A 105 -10.87 -4.25 -5.63
C GLU A 105 -9.57 -4.54 -4.87
N ILE A 106 -9.40 -5.81 -4.44
CA ILE A 106 -8.17 -6.28 -3.82
C ILE A 106 -7.12 -6.55 -4.90
N SER A 107 -5.95 -5.91 -4.77
CA SER A 107 -4.86 -6.09 -5.73
C SER A 107 -4.17 -7.45 -5.55
N ARG A 108 -4.69 -8.50 -6.21
CA ARG A 108 -4.19 -9.88 -6.15
C ARG A 108 -2.71 -10.00 -6.51
N LYS A 109 -2.23 -9.20 -7.47
CA LYS A 109 -0.82 -9.19 -7.91
C LYS A 109 0.15 -8.63 -6.87
N LYS A 110 -0.31 -7.70 -6.01
CA LYS A 110 0.51 -7.02 -5.02
C LYS A 110 0.34 -7.61 -3.62
N SER A 111 -0.77 -8.33 -3.37
CA SER A 111 -1.04 -8.92 -2.07
C SER A 111 -0.15 -10.13 -1.84
N ILE A 112 0.62 -10.08 -0.78
CA ILE A 112 1.64 -11.08 -0.43
C ILE A 112 1.60 -11.39 1.06
N CYS A 113 1.96 -12.61 1.42
CA CYS A 113 2.20 -13.00 2.81
C CYS A 113 3.66 -13.41 3.02
N SER A 114 4.14 -13.23 4.23
CA SER A 114 5.48 -13.67 4.66
C SER A 114 5.38 -14.39 6.01
N ALA A 115 6.23 -15.38 6.22
CA ALA A 115 6.26 -16.14 7.47
C ALA A 115 7.71 -16.47 7.87
N SER A 116 7.91 -16.76 9.17
CA SER A 116 9.22 -17.12 9.74
C SER A 116 9.79 -18.44 9.18
N CYS A 117 8.93 -19.32 8.69
CA CYS A 117 9.36 -20.53 7.98
C CYS A 117 8.50 -20.80 6.74
N ALA A 118 9.10 -21.47 5.77
CA ALA A 118 8.47 -21.76 4.48
C ALA A 118 7.23 -22.66 4.57
N ARG A 119 7.16 -23.55 5.57
CA ARG A 119 5.99 -24.42 5.80
C ARG A 119 4.77 -23.56 6.11
N VAL A 120 4.87 -22.72 7.14
CA VAL A 120 3.78 -21.82 7.57
C VAL A 120 3.38 -20.88 6.44
N GLY A 121 4.37 -20.38 5.68
CA GLY A 121 4.08 -19.51 4.54
C GLY A 121 3.28 -20.19 3.43
N ARG A 122 3.56 -21.45 3.12
CA ARG A 122 2.75 -22.25 2.17
C ARG A 122 1.35 -22.56 2.70
N ASP A 123 1.22 -22.81 3.99
CA ASP A 123 -0.08 -23.08 4.61
C ASP A 123 -0.95 -21.80 4.61
N LEU A 124 -0.36 -20.64 4.89
CA LEU A 124 -1.01 -19.33 4.72
C LEU A 124 -1.45 -19.08 3.27
N GLN A 125 -0.57 -19.32 2.31
CA GLN A 125 -0.90 -19.17 0.90
C GLN A 125 -2.08 -20.04 0.47
N LYS A 126 -2.13 -21.30 0.94
CA LYS A 126 -3.25 -22.20 0.67
C LYS A 126 -4.55 -21.68 1.29
N ALA A 127 -4.51 -21.24 2.54
CA ALA A 127 -5.67 -20.72 3.26
C ALA A 127 -6.20 -19.42 2.66
N LEU A 128 -5.32 -18.58 2.10
CA LEU A 128 -5.65 -17.28 1.49
C LEU A 128 -5.79 -17.36 -0.05
N ASN A 129 -5.90 -18.55 -0.62
CA ASN A 129 -5.95 -18.77 -2.06
C ASN A 129 -7.12 -18.06 -2.74
N LYS A 130 -8.25 -17.86 -2.04
CA LYS A 130 -9.42 -17.10 -2.55
C LYS A 130 -9.02 -15.73 -3.11
N PHE A 131 -8.06 -15.06 -2.47
CA PHE A 131 -7.56 -13.72 -2.86
C PHE A 131 -6.22 -13.79 -3.60
N GLU A 132 -5.77 -15.00 -3.99
CA GLU A 132 -4.50 -15.23 -4.71
C GLU A 132 -3.26 -14.66 -3.99
N ILE A 133 -3.32 -14.55 -2.65
CA ILE A 133 -2.21 -14.02 -1.84
C ILE A 133 -1.05 -15.01 -1.87
N LYS A 134 0.10 -14.54 -2.38
CA LYS A 134 1.28 -15.40 -2.61
C LYS A 134 2.24 -15.33 -1.44
N PHE A 135 2.81 -16.47 -1.06
CA PHE A 135 3.88 -16.52 -0.08
C PHE A 135 5.20 -16.05 -0.68
N GLN A 136 5.87 -15.14 0.01
CA GLN A 136 7.24 -14.72 -0.27
C GLN A 136 8.04 -14.62 1.03
N PRO A 137 9.24 -15.25 1.13
CA PRO A 137 10.05 -15.20 2.35
C PRO A 137 10.63 -13.81 2.64
N ARG A 138 10.70 -12.96 1.61
CA ARG A 138 11.18 -11.58 1.68
C ARG A 138 10.27 -10.69 0.86
N VAL A 139 9.76 -9.65 1.48
CA VAL A 139 8.78 -8.75 0.87
C VAL A 139 9.27 -7.30 0.90
N LYS A 140 8.67 -6.48 0.06
CA LYS A 140 8.84 -5.03 0.10
C LYS A 140 7.50 -4.41 0.48
N SER A 141 7.46 -3.66 1.57
CA SER A 141 6.28 -2.89 1.99
C SER A 141 6.68 -1.46 2.26
N LEU A 142 5.90 -0.51 1.73
CA LEU A 142 6.11 0.95 1.88
C LEU A 142 7.57 1.37 1.63
N GLY A 143 8.20 0.72 0.65
CA GLY A 143 9.59 0.99 0.32
C GLY A 143 10.64 0.37 1.25
N THR A 144 10.24 -0.36 2.28
CA THR A 144 11.13 -1.07 3.20
C THR A 144 11.17 -2.56 2.89
N GLY A 145 12.34 -3.17 3.02
CA GLY A 145 12.49 -4.62 2.91
C GLY A 145 12.10 -5.30 4.22
N LEU A 146 11.09 -6.14 4.20
CA LEU A 146 10.64 -6.92 5.35
C LEU A 146 10.90 -8.41 5.12
N ALA A 147 11.13 -9.13 6.21
CA ALA A 147 11.15 -10.58 6.26
C ALA A 147 10.62 -11.02 7.62
N ALA A 148 9.83 -12.06 7.67
CA ALA A 148 9.34 -12.61 8.93
C ALA A 148 10.43 -13.41 9.65
N GLY A 149 10.40 -13.39 10.99
CA GLY A 149 11.35 -14.09 11.84
C GLY A 149 12.71 -13.39 11.96
N ALA A 150 13.78 -14.15 12.15
CA ALA A 150 15.13 -13.63 12.37
C ALA A 150 15.83 -13.14 11.07
N ALA A 151 15.28 -13.41 9.91
CA ALA A 151 15.87 -13.04 8.63
C ALA A 151 15.75 -11.53 8.40
N ARG A 152 16.79 -10.93 7.80
CA ARG A 152 16.76 -9.51 7.37
C ARG A 152 16.67 -9.43 5.84
N ASN A 153 15.81 -8.55 5.37
CA ASN A 153 15.72 -8.25 3.95
C ASN A 153 16.44 -6.92 3.64
N VAL A 154 17.70 -7.02 3.26
CA VAL A 154 18.51 -5.84 2.88
C VAL A 154 18.51 -5.56 1.37
N SER A 155 17.79 -6.34 0.57
CA SER A 155 17.80 -6.23 -0.90
C SER A 155 17.29 -4.87 -1.38
N VAL A 156 16.24 -4.34 -0.74
CA VAL A 156 15.67 -3.03 -1.06
C VAL A 156 16.66 -1.91 -0.77
N LEU A 157 17.33 -1.96 0.40
CA LEU A 157 18.36 -0.99 0.76
C LEU A 157 19.56 -1.05 -0.20
N LYS A 158 20.05 -2.26 -0.49
CA LYS A 158 21.15 -2.45 -1.45
C LYS A 158 20.82 -1.88 -2.81
N LYS A 159 19.61 -2.15 -3.32
CA LYS A 159 19.15 -1.61 -4.60
C LYS A 159 19.10 -0.07 -4.57
N ARG A 160 18.53 0.52 -3.53
CA ARG A 160 18.49 1.99 -3.38
C ARG A 160 19.86 2.62 -3.33
N LEU A 161 20.79 2.04 -2.58
CA LEU A 161 22.19 2.49 -2.54
C LEU A 161 22.88 2.39 -3.91
N CYS A 162 22.63 1.33 -4.64
CA CYS A 162 23.14 1.16 -6.01
C CYS A 162 22.57 2.23 -6.95
N ASP A 163 21.25 2.44 -6.93
CA ASP A 163 20.56 3.46 -7.73
C ASP A 163 21.04 4.87 -7.37
N PHE A 164 21.24 5.16 -6.08
CA PHE A 164 21.79 6.42 -5.61
C PHE A 164 23.22 6.64 -6.12
N ARG A 165 24.09 5.63 -5.98
CA ARG A 165 25.46 5.70 -6.51
C ARG A 165 25.50 5.97 -8.01
N ALA A 166 24.63 5.32 -8.78
CA ALA A 166 24.51 5.57 -10.21
C ALA A 166 24.06 7.02 -10.55
N ARG A 167 23.33 7.67 -9.64
CA ARG A 167 22.90 9.07 -9.79
C ARG A 167 23.99 10.06 -9.40
N LEU A 168 24.95 9.70 -8.55
CA LEU A 168 26.01 10.61 -8.09
C LEU A 168 26.81 11.21 -9.24
N SER A 169 27.10 10.44 -10.29
CA SER A 169 27.80 10.94 -11.48
C SER A 169 27.02 12.06 -12.18
N ARG A 170 25.68 11.93 -12.25
CA ARG A 170 24.78 12.96 -12.82
C ARG A 170 24.76 14.22 -11.96
N PHE A 171 24.75 14.09 -10.64
CA PHE A 171 24.85 15.24 -9.73
C PHE A 171 26.18 15.94 -9.86
N ALA A 172 27.30 15.20 -10.02
CA ALA A 172 28.60 15.79 -10.28
C ALA A 172 28.65 16.58 -11.59
N MET A 173 28.01 16.09 -12.65
CA MET A 173 27.88 16.81 -13.93
C MET A 173 27.05 18.10 -13.79
N LEU A 174 25.91 18.03 -13.09
CA LEU A 174 25.06 19.19 -12.83
C LEU A 174 25.78 20.24 -11.96
N SER A 175 26.53 19.81 -10.95
CA SER A 175 27.35 20.70 -10.13
C SER A 175 28.42 21.45 -10.96
N ARG A 176 29.07 20.76 -11.90
CA ARG A 176 30.01 21.39 -12.83
C ARG A 176 29.32 22.41 -13.74
N ALA A 177 28.06 22.17 -14.10
CA ALA A 177 27.23 23.11 -14.86
C ALA A 177 26.63 24.24 -13.99
N ARG A 178 27.11 24.43 -12.76
CA ARG A 178 26.66 25.44 -11.78
C ARG A 178 25.18 25.36 -11.43
N VAL A 179 24.57 24.19 -11.55
CA VAL A 179 23.20 23.94 -11.06
C VAL A 179 23.24 23.69 -9.54
N ASP A 180 22.30 24.26 -8.79
CA ASP A 180 22.16 23.99 -7.36
C ASP A 180 21.76 22.53 -7.09
N THR A 181 22.77 21.69 -6.98
CA THR A 181 22.61 20.26 -6.72
C THR A 181 22.19 19.96 -5.28
N ALA A 182 22.40 20.88 -4.34
CA ALA A 182 22.02 20.69 -2.94
C ALA A 182 20.48 20.60 -2.80
N LYS A 183 19.76 21.46 -3.51
CA LYS A 183 18.29 21.42 -3.58
C LYS A 183 17.80 20.11 -4.20
N LEU A 184 18.38 19.70 -5.32
CA LEU A 184 18.04 18.44 -6.00
C LEU A 184 18.30 17.20 -5.12
N LEU A 185 19.42 17.18 -4.38
CA LEU A 185 19.71 16.12 -3.43
C LEU A 185 18.70 16.06 -2.29
N ARG A 186 18.32 17.20 -1.71
CA ARG A 186 17.34 17.25 -0.61
C ARG A 186 15.94 16.82 -1.06
N THR A 187 15.51 17.23 -2.24
CA THR A 187 14.13 16.97 -2.73
C THR A 187 13.97 15.63 -3.44
N GLY A 188 14.99 15.11 -4.09
CA GLY A 188 14.89 13.89 -4.88
C GLY A 188 15.92 12.81 -4.57
N GLY A 189 17.12 13.18 -4.12
CA GLY A 189 18.20 12.22 -3.84
C GLY A 189 18.05 11.53 -2.49
N ILE A 190 17.79 12.29 -1.42
CA ILE A 190 17.70 11.76 -0.06
C ILE A 190 16.38 11.02 0.16
N GLN A 191 15.28 11.50 -0.40
CA GLN A 191 13.97 10.85 -0.28
C GLN A 191 13.90 9.51 -1.05
N ALA A 192 14.83 9.25 -1.96
CA ALA A 192 14.93 7.97 -2.67
C ALA A 192 15.81 6.93 -1.95
N MET A 193 16.47 7.29 -0.86
CA MET A 193 17.19 6.37 0.04
C MET A 193 16.28 5.81 1.11
#